data_d515d43e167716d44dbab2a112e3825a
#
_entry.id   d515d43e167716d44dbab2a112e3825a
#
_cell.length_a   1.000
_cell.length_b   1.000
_cell.length_c   1.000
_cell.angle_alpha   90.00
_cell.angle_beta   90.00
_cell.angle_gamma   90.00
#
_symmetry.space_group_name_H-M   'P 1'
#
loop_
_entity.id
_entity.type
_entity.pdbx_description
1 polymer ?
#
loop_
_entity_poly.entity_id
_entity_poly.type
_entity_poly.pdbx_seq_one_letter_code
_entity_poly.pdbx_strand_id
1 'polypeptide(L)'
;MRNYKTIDFVKKFKFFICISLAIIVAGLITNLITGTKLDINFSGGTKISYSFEGEIQPDDAKKAIEEKVDYDVNVTENQDYATGKKSLSVTVVGNKSLTNEQIEAMTNALSTKYNNAKIELTEQNSVDATVGSSFFAKSIWALVLACVFVAIYVGLRFRKIGGISAAITAIIALIHDAVIAYFAYILFGFSLGDNFIAVMLTILGYSLNDTIVIYDRVRENELLYDGQKSIREIVNISITQSFKRTLITSITTFVAITCVTVVAAISGLESILSFSIPMSIGIVAGSYSSVCIAGPLYVFWNEFKAKRVKKTKKPDYVGKRK
;
A
#
# COMPACT_ATOMS: atom_id res chain seq x y z
N MET A 1 36.80 -14.41 -12.90
CA MET A 1 35.44 -14.36 -12.32
C MET A 1 35.53 -14.08 -10.83
N ARG A 2 34.97 -12.99 -10.35
CA ARG A 2 34.95 -12.70 -8.91
C ARG A 2 34.05 -13.76 -8.22
N ASN A 3 34.62 -14.51 -7.29
CA ASN A 3 33.83 -15.40 -6.41
C ASN A 3 32.99 -14.52 -5.48
N TYR A 4 31.75 -14.22 -5.88
CA TYR A 4 30.81 -13.56 -4.98
C TYR A 4 30.31 -14.60 -3.97
N LYS A 5 30.42 -14.29 -2.69
CA LYS A 5 29.73 -15.06 -1.64
C LYS A 5 28.23 -14.84 -1.87
N THR A 6 27.58 -15.78 -2.56
CA THR A 6 26.17 -15.67 -2.91
C THR A 6 25.30 -15.97 -1.69
N ILE A 7 24.33 -15.11 -1.44
CA ILE A 7 23.30 -15.35 -0.42
C ILE A 7 22.21 -16.23 -1.06
N ASP A 8 21.85 -17.32 -0.40
CA ASP A 8 20.83 -18.25 -0.91
C ASP A 8 19.41 -17.82 -0.46
N PHE A 9 18.85 -16.85 -1.18
CA PHE A 9 17.49 -16.34 -0.97
C PHE A 9 16.44 -17.41 -1.32
N VAL A 10 16.68 -18.20 -2.35
CA VAL A 10 15.75 -19.25 -2.81
C VAL A 10 15.57 -20.35 -1.77
N LYS A 11 16.64 -20.74 -1.06
CA LYS A 11 16.55 -21.71 0.03
C LYS A 11 15.74 -21.18 1.21
N LYS A 12 15.87 -19.88 1.51
CA LYS A 12 15.18 -19.22 2.62
C LYS A 12 13.75 -18.76 2.28
N PHE A 13 13.24 -19.04 1.09
CA PHE A 13 11.92 -18.58 0.62
C PHE A 13 10.79 -18.92 1.59
N LYS A 14 10.75 -20.14 2.13
CA LYS A 14 9.72 -20.55 3.10
C LYS A 14 9.70 -19.64 4.33
N PHE A 15 10.87 -19.25 4.83
CA PHE A 15 10.99 -18.33 5.96
C PHE A 15 10.43 -16.95 5.63
N PHE A 16 10.75 -16.42 4.46
CA PHE A 16 10.23 -15.12 4.00
C PHE A 16 8.70 -15.15 3.81
N ILE A 17 8.17 -16.21 3.20
CA ILE A 17 6.71 -16.36 3.07
C ILE A 17 6.02 -16.45 4.44
N CYS A 18 6.62 -17.15 5.43
CA CYS A 18 6.05 -17.20 6.78
C CYS A 18 5.99 -15.82 7.43
N ILE A 19 7.02 -14.97 7.25
CA ILE A 19 7.02 -13.57 7.74
C ILE A 19 5.89 -12.79 7.07
N SER A 20 5.80 -12.83 5.75
CA SER A 20 4.74 -12.14 4.99
C SER A 20 3.35 -12.59 5.44
N LEU A 21 3.15 -13.90 5.59
CA LEU A 21 1.87 -14.46 6.03
C LEU A 21 1.52 -14.01 7.45
N ALA A 22 2.50 -13.98 8.37
CA ALA A 22 2.30 -13.51 9.73
C ALA A 22 1.86 -12.02 9.76
N ILE A 23 2.49 -11.16 8.94
CA ILE A 23 2.11 -9.75 8.83
C ILE A 23 0.70 -9.61 8.24
N ILE A 24 0.38 -10.37 7.19
CA ILE A 24 -0.95 -10.35 6.57
C ILE A 24 -2.03 -10.83 7.55
N VAL A 25 -1.77 -11.91 8.28
CA VAL A 25 -2.72 -12.43 9.30
C VAL A 25 -2.90 -11.41 10.43
N ALA A 26 -1.83 -10.79 10.92
CA ALA A 26 -1.93 -9.73 11.92
C ALA A 26 -2.76 -8.54 11.39
N GLY A 27 -2.53 -8.12 10.15
CA GLY A 27 -3.31 -7.07 9.49
C GLY A 27 -4.78 -7.43 9.33
N LEU A 28 -5.09 -8.68 8.97
CA LEU A 28 -6.48 -9.16 8.90
C LEU A 28 -7.17 -9.15 10.26
N ILE A 29 -6.48 -9.59 11.33
CA ILE A 29 -7.03 -9.55 12.69
C ILE A 29 -7.30 -8.10 13.10
N THR A 30 -6.34 -7.19 12.86
CA THR A 30 -6.55 -5.76 13.14
C THR A 30 -7.75 -5.22 12.36
N ASN A 31 -7.87 -5.55 11.08
CA ASN A 31 -9.00 -5.10 10.27
C ASN A 31 -10.36 -5.64 10.76
N LEU A 32 -10.39 -6.87 11.27
CA LEU A 32 -11.63 -7.44 11.86
C LEU A 32 -12.04 -6.73 13.16
N ILE A 33 -11.07 -6.18 13.91
CA ILE A 33 -11.32 -5.48 15.18
C ILE A 33 -11.69 -4.02 14.93
N THR A 34 -10.91 -3.31 14.11
CA THR A 34 -11.04 -1.86 13.92
C THR A 34 -11.93 -1.47 12.74
N GLY A 35 -12.14 -2.40 11.80
CA GLY A 35 -12.86 -2.14 10.56
C GLY A 35 -12.08 -1.28 9.57
N THR A 36 -12.66 -1.08 8.38
CA THR A 36 -12.13 -0.22 7.33
C THR A 36 -12.92 1.08 7.32
N LYS A 37 -12.22 2.21 7.47
CA LYS A 37 -12.84 3.54 7.36
C LYS A 37 -12.68 4.05 5.93
N LEU A 38 -13.77 4.48 5.31
CA LEU A 38 -13.74 5.16 4.01
C LEU A 38 -13.76 6.67 4.22
N ASP A 39 -13.02 7.38 3.40
CA ASP A 39 -13.08 8.84 3.32
C ASP A 39 -14.36 9.28 2.59
N ILE A 40 -14.79 10.54 2.83
CA ILE A 40 -15.96 11.13 2.17
C ILE A 40 -15.82 11.13 0.65
N ASN A 41 -14.60 11.19 0.12
CA ASN A 41 -14.34 11.14 -1.32
C ASN A 41 -14.73 9.79 -1.95
N PHE A 42 -14.86 8.72 -1.15
CA PHE A 42 -15.27 7.40 -1.61
C PHE A 42 -16.69 7.01 -1.19
N SER A 43 -17.11 7.42 -0.01
CA SER A 43 -18.40 7.07 0.56
C SER A 43 -19.48 8.13 0.35
N GLY A 44 -19.08 9.35 0.05
CA GLY A 44 -19.90 10.53 0.23
C GLY A 44 -19.95 10.98 1.69
N GLY A 45 -20.40 12.20 1.93
CA GLY A 45 -20.54 12.77 3.26
C GLY A 45 -20.01 14.19 3.34
N THR A 46 -19.87 14.68 4.58
CA THR A 46 -19.36 16.02 4.86
C THR A 46 -18.23 15.96 5.89
N LYS A 47 -17.12 16.63 5.62
CA LYS A 47 -16.01 16.84 6.55
C LYS A 47 -15.93 18.33 6.88
N ILE A 48 -15.95 18.61 8.17
CA ILE A 48 -15.91 19.99 8.69
C ILE A 48 -14.71 20.10 9.63
N SER A 49 -13.91 21.14 9.48
CA SER A 49 -12.79 21.44 10.36
C SER A 49 -13.10 22.72 11.16
N TYR A 50 -12.97 22.63 12.47
CA TYR A 50 -13.11 23.75 13.40
C TYR A 50 -11.75 24.06 14.02
N SER A 51 -11.35 25.32 14.06
CA SER A 51 -10.28 25.78 14.94
C SER A 51 -10.84 26.08 16.33
N PHE A 52 -10.06 25.83 17.37
CA PHE A 52 -10.48 26.10 18.75
C PHE A 52 -9.28 26.43 19.65
N GLU A 53 -9.55 27.12 20.77
CA GLU A 53 -8.60 27.38 21.82
C GLU A 53 -8.95 26.53 23.06
N GLY A 54 -7.93 26.05 23.79
CA GLY A 54 -8.13 25.24 25.00
C GLY A 54 -8.11 23.73 24.77
N GLU A 55 -8.93 22.99 25.50
CA GLU A 55 -9.04 21.53 25.42
C GLU A 55 -10.48 21.13 25.11
N ILE A 56 -10.64 20.30 24.06
CA ILE A 56 -11.90 19.68 23.70
C ILE A 56 -11.65 18.18 23.63
N GLN A 57 -12.44 17.39 24.37
CA GLN A 57 -12.38 15.93 24.28
C GLN A 57 -13.16 15.48 23.06
N PRO A 58 -12.57 14.75 22.10
CA PRO A 58 -13.24 14.30 20.87
C PRO A 58 -14.53 13.51 21.14
N ASP A 59 -14.52 12.62 22.13
CA ASP A 59 -15.69 11.80 22.48
C ASP A 59 -16.87 12.63 23.04
N ASP A 60 -16.57 13.68 23.79
CA ASP A 60 -17.59 14.57 24.33
C ASP A 60 -18.13 15.53 23.25
N ALA A 61 -17.27 15.96 22.32
CA ALA A 61 -17.68 16.73 21.15
C ALA A 61 -18.56 15.86 20.23
N LYS A 62 -18.18 14.60 20.00
CA LYS A 62 -18.97 13.63 19.25
C LYS A 62 -20.40 13.53 19.81
N LYS A 63 -20.57 13.29 21.11
CA LYS A 63 -21.88 13.19 21.75
C LYS A 63 -22.72 14.46 21.58
N ALA A 64 -22.08 15.65 21.75
CA ALA A 64 -22.80 16.91 21.62
C ALA A 64 -23.30 17.16 20.19
N ILE A 65 -22.59 16.69 19.18
CA ILE A 65 -22.98 16.79 17.79
C ILE A 65 -24.09 15.79 17.47
N GLU A 66 -23.94 14.52 17.88
CA GLU A 66 -24.91 13.44 17.64
C GLU A 66 -26.28 13.72 18.27
N GLU A 67 -26.33 14.44 19.39
CA GLU A 67 -27.59 14.90 19.98
C GLU A 67 -28.39 15.92 19.10
N LYS A 68 -27.72 16.58 18.16
CA LYS A 68 -28.32 17.61 17.29
C LYS A 68 -28.53 17.17 15.85
N VAL A 69 -27.76 16.17 15.41
CA VAL A 69 -27.85 15.61 14.06
C VAL A 69 -28.01 14.11 14.21
N ASP A 70 -29.00 13.54 13.54
CA ASP A 70 -29.31 12.09 13.58
C ASP A 70 -28.33 11.33 12.64
N TYR A 71 -27.03 11.50 12.87
CA TYR A 71 -25.97 10.89 12.10
C TYR A 71 -24.83 10.43 13.04
N ASP A 72 -24.23 9.28 12.73
CA ASP A 72 -22.97 8.88 13.35
C ASP A 72 -21.83 9.77 12.82
N VAL A 73 -21.11 10.40 13.73
CA VAL A 73 -20.03 11.30 13.39
C VAL A 73 -18.69 10.76 13.88
N ASN A 74 -17.64 10.94 13.09
CA ASN A 74 -16.28 10.67 13.54
C ASN A 74 -15.61 12.02 13.85
N VAL A 75 -15.12 12.15 15.08
CA VAL A 75 -14.48 13.38 15.55
C VAL A 75 -13.03 13.08 15.88
N THR A 76 -12.11 13.86 15.30
CA THR A 76 -10.67 13.76 15.55
C THR A 76 -10.09 15.12 15.91
N GLU A 77 -9.22 15.16 16.94
CA GLU A 77 -8.45 16.34 17.29
C GLU A 77 -7.11 16.31 16.58
N ASN A 78 -6.76 17.42 15.94
CA ASN A 78 -5.46 17.65 15.32
C ASN A 78 -4.78 18.83 15.98
N GLN A 79 -3.48 18.72 16.23
CA GLN A 79 -2.67 19.80 16.81
C GLN A 79 -1.49 20.08 15.89
N ASP A 80 -1.35 21.35 15.51
CA ASP A 80 -0.13 21.86 14.90
C ASP A 80 0.85 22.24 16.03
N TYR A 81 1.85 21.39 16.24
CA TYR A 81 2.84 21.59 17.28
C TYR A 81 3.80 22.75 16.99
N ALA A 82 3.88 23.23 15.74
CA ALA A 82 4.73 24.37 15.39
C ALA A 82 4.06 25.70 15.76
N THR A 83 2.74 25.82 15.59
CA THR A 83 1.97 27.04 15.91
C THR A 83 1.18 26.93 17.21
N GLY A 84 1.06 25.72 17.78
CA GLY A 84 0.23 25.43 18.95
C GLY A 84 -1.28 25.44 18.66
N LYS A 85 -1.69 25.66 17.42
CA LYS A 85 -3.11 25.69 17.04
C LYS A 85 -3.70 24.29 17.07
N LYS A 86 -4.90 24.18 17.65
CA LYS A 86 -5.70 22.96 17.67
C LYS A 86 -6.87 23.07 16.71
N SER A 87 -7.21 21.96 16.09
CA SER A 87 -8.38 21.85 15.22
C SER A 87 -9.15 20.56 15.49
N LEU A 88 -10.46 20.62 15.36
CA LEU A 88 -11.37 19.51 15.48
C LEU A 88 -11.91 19.16 14.09
N SER A 89 -11.64 17.97 13.61
CA SER A 89 -12.17 17.47 12.34
C SER A 89 -13.38 16.60 12.62
N VAL A 90 -14.54 17.01 12.13
CA VAL A 90 -15.82 16.29 12.25
C VAL A 90 -16.16 15.74 10.87
N THR A 91 -16.25 14.41 10.77
CA THR A 91 -16.59 13.72 9.53
C THR A 91 -17.92 13.00 9.70
N VAL A 92 -18.88 13.32 8.84
CA VAL A 92 -20.15 12.63 8.71
C VAL A 92 -20.13 11.81 7.44
N VAL A 93 -20.12 10.49 7.57
CA VAL A 93 -20.11 9.56 6.44
C VAL A 93 -21.54 9.13 6.13
N GLY A 94 -21.95 9.18 4.87
CA GLY A 94 -23.27 8.70 4.48
C GLY A 94 -23.87 9.34 3.23
N ASN A 95 -25.08 8.88 2.89
CA ASN A 95 -25.73 9.17 1.61
C ASN A 95 -26.25 10.61 1.43
N LYS A 96 -26.11 11.47 2.41
CA LYS A 96 -26.60 12.85 2.32
C LYS A 96 -25.54 13.83 2.80
N SER A 97 -25.26 14.83 1.99
CA SER A 97 -24.53 16.01 2.41
C SER A 97 -25.33 16.75 3.48
N LEU A 98 -24.63 17.26 4.51
CA LEU A 98 -25.27 18.09 5.53
C LEU A 98 -25.80 19.39 4.91
N THR A 99 -26.97 19.81 5.36
CA THR A 99 -27.49 21.14 5.01
C THR A 99 -26.78 22.22 5.83
N ASN A 100 -26.80 23.47 5.34
CA ASN A 100 -26.20 24.58 6.07
C ASN A 100 -26.84 24.76 7.47
N GLU A 101 -28.13 24.48 7.61
CA GLU A 101 -28.84 24.52 8.90
C GLU A 101 -28.30 23.47 9.89
N GLN A 102 -27.99 22.27 9.41
CA GLN A 102 -27.39 21.22 10.23
C GLN A 102 -25.96 21.57 10.65
N ILE A 103 -25.18 22.13 9.76
CA ILE A 103 -23.81 22.58 10.05
C ILE A 103 -23.82 23.73 11.08
N GLU A 104 -24.76 24.66 10.95
CA GLU A 104 -24.94 25.73 11.92
C GLU A 104 -25.39 25.18 13.29
N ALA A 105 -26.29 24.20 13.31
CA ALA A 105 -26.72 23.53 14.53
C ALA A 105 -25.55 22.82 15.22
N MET A 106 -24.67 22.14 14.48
CA MET A 106 -23.45 21.50 15.01
C MET A 106 -22.50 22.54 15.58
N THR A 107 -22.26 23.62 14.85
CA THR A 107 -21.38 24.73 15.28
C THR A 107 -21.90 25.38 16.57
N ASN A 108 -23.22 25.62 16.65
CA ASN A 108 -23.87 26.18 17.82
C ASN A 108 -23.82 25.23 19.02
N ALA A 109 -24.00 23.91 18.80
CA ALA A 109 -23.88 22.91 19.85
C ALA A 109 -22.48 22.89 20.47
N LEU A 110 -21.46 22.89 19.63
CA LEU A 110 -20.05 22.94 20.07
C LEU A 110 -19.75 24.25 20.80
N SER A 111 -20.15 25.40 20.25
CA SER A 111 -19.94 26.71 20.85
C SER A 111 -20.67 26.89 22.18
N THR A 112 -21.86 26.32 22.31
CA THR A 112 -22.62 26.34 23.57
C THR A 112 -21.98 25.46 24.64
N LYS A 113 -21.51 24.29 24.27
CA LYS A 113 -20.84 23.35 25.19
C LYS A 113 -19.47 23.84 25.65
N TYR A 114 -18.74 24.49 24.74
CA TYR A 114 -17.37 24.95 24.94
C TYR A 114 -17.27 26.49 24.80
N ASN A 115 -18.05 27.22 25.60
CA ASN A 115 -18.19 28.70 25.53
C ASN A 115 -16.85 29.48 25.53
N ASN A 116 -15.78 28.91 26.08
CA ASN A 116 -14.48 29.56 26.18
C ASN A 116 -13.50 29.15 25.05
N ALA A 117 -13.90 28.23 24.14
CA ALA A 117 -13.00 27.62 23.18
C ALA A 117 -12.87 28.36 21.85
N LYS A 118 -13.56 29.50 21.66
CA LYS A 118 -13.54 30.29 20.43
C LYS A 118 -13.60 29.41 19.17
N ILE A 119 -14.65 28.61 19.07
CA ILE A 119 -14.80 27.66 17.97
C ILE A 119 -15.15 28.40 16.69
N GLU A 120 -14.29 28.27 15.67
CA GLU A 120 -14.50 28.86 14.36
C GLU A 120 -14.44 27.79 13.29
N LEU A 121 -15.40 27.79 12.37
CA LEU A 121 -15.40 26.92 11.20
C LEU A 121 -14.29 27.38 10.24
N THR A 122 -13.31 26.47 9.99
CA THR A 122 -12.14 26.78 9.17
C THR A 122 -12.28 26.22 7.75
N GLU A 123 -12.85 25.02 7.63
CA GLU A 123 -12.96 24.31 6.36
C GLU A 123 -14.23 23.45 6.33
N GLN A 124 -14.88 23.42 5.17
CA GLN A 124 -16.04 22.58 4.92
C GLN A 124 -15.92 21.92 3.56
N ASN A 125 -15.88 20.60 3.54
CA ASN A 125 -15.89 19.79 2.33
C ASN A 125 -17.09 18.85 2.34
N SER A 126 -17.87 18.85 1.26
CA SER A 126 -19.02 17.96 1.11
C SER A 126 -18.99 17.25 -0.24
N VAL A 127 -19.19 15.95 -0.23
CA VAL A 127 -19.19 15.09 -1.41
C VAL A 127 -20.50 14.32 -1.45
N ASP A 128 -21.20 14.40 -2.60
CA ASP A 128 -22.40 13.58 -2.82
C ASP A 128 -22.02 12.08 -2.91
N ALA A 129 -22.84 11.22 -2.35
CA ALA A 129 -22.60 9.78 -2.30
C ALA A 129 -22.50 9.14 -3.69
N THR A 130 -23.24 9.66 -4.67
CA THR A 130 -23.18 9.17 -6.06
C THR A 130 -21.85 9.51 -6.71
N VAL A 131 -21.31 10.69 -6.41
CA VAL A 131 -19.99 11.13 -6.86
C VAL A 131 -18.90 10.31 -6.17
N GLY A 132 -18.98 10.11 -4.85
CA GLY A 132 -18.02 9.34 -4.08
C GLY A 132 -17.93 7.88 -4.55
N SER A 133 -19.05 7.19 -4.69
CA SER A 133 -19.08 5.81 -5.18
C SER A 133 -18.56 5.67 -6.62
N SER A 134 -18.90 6.62 -7.50
CA SER A 134 -18.36 6.66 -8.86
C SER A 134 -16.85 6.88 -8.86
N PHE A 135 -16.35 7.76 -7.99
CA PHE A 135 -14.92 8.02 -7.87
C PHE A 135 -14.16 6.80 -7.32
N PHE A 136 -14.69 6.13 -6.29
CA PHE A 136 -14.13 4.87 -5.78
C PHE A 136 -14.02 3.82 -6.89
N ALA A 137 -15.09 3.56 -7.64
CA ALA A 137 -15.09 2.60 -8.72
C ALA A 137 -14.03 2.93 -9.80
N LYS A 138 -13.95 4.21 -10.22
CA LYS A 138 -12.92 4.66 -11.19
C LYS A 138 -11.51 4.48 -10.65
N SER A 139 -11.28 4.72 -9.36
CA SER A 139 -9.98 4.56 -8.70
C SER A 139 -9.54 3.08 -8.67
N ILE A 140 -10.46 2.16 -8.39
CA ILE A 140 -10.17 0.71 -8.46
C ILE A 140 -9.85 0.29 -9.90
N TRP A 141 -10.61 0.79 -10.90
CA TRP A 141 -10.29 0.53 -12.30
C TRP A 141 -8.92 1.06 -12.71
N ALA A 142 -8.50 2.23 -12.19
CA ALA A 142 -7.16 2.77 -12.43
C ALA A 142 -6.07 1.86 -11.87
N LEU A 143 -6.25 1.31 -10.66
CA LEU A 143 -5.31 0.33 -10.07
C LEU A 143 -5.23 -0.96 -10.90
N VAL A 144 -6.37 -1.51 -11.31
CA VAL A 144 -6.41 -2.71 -12.17
C VAL A 144 -5.71 -2.44 -13.49
N LEU A 145 -5.99 -1.31 -14.13
CA LEU A 145 -5.37 -0.93 -15.39
C LEU A 145 -3.85 -0.74 -15.25
N ALA A 146 -3.39 -0.13 -14.16
CA ALA A 146 -1.96 -0.02 -13.85
C ALA A 146 -1.31 -1.40 -13.73
N CYS A 147 -1.93 -2.35 -13.02
CA CYS A 147 -1.43 -3.72 -12.92
C CYS A 147 -1.38 -4.42 -14.28
N VAL A 148 -2.37 -4.22 -15.15
CA VAL A 148 -2.38 -4.78 -16.50
C VAL A 148 -1.24 -4.20 -17.34
N PHE A 149 -1.04 -2.89 -17.34
CA PHE A 149 0.08 -2.27 -18.05
C PHE A 149 1.45 -2.75 -17.54
N VAL A 150 1.61 -2.89 -16.23
CA VAL A 150 2.81 -3.47 -15.62
C VAL A 150 3.03 -4.90 -16.09
N ALA A 151 1.99 -5.74 -16.10
CA ALA A 151 2.08 -7.12 -16.55
C ALA A 151 2.49 -7.21 -18.02
N ILE A 152 1.89 -6.38 -18.88
CA ILE A 152 2.24 -6.30 -20.32
C ILE A 152 3.70 -5.84 -20.46
N TYR A 153 4.10 -4.77 -19.79
CA TYR A 153 5.45 -4.23 -19.86
C TYR A 153 6.50 -5.26 -19.44
N VAL A 154 6.33 -5.90 -18.27
CA VAL A 154 7.24 -6.93 -17.75
C VAL A 154 7.25 -8.14 -18.69
N GLY A 155 6.10 -8.59 -19.15
CA GLY A 155 5.95 -9.69 -20.07
C GLY A 155 6.70 -9.49 -21.40
N LEU A 156 6.60 -8.29 -21.97
CA LEU A 156 7.31 -7.91 -23.20
C LEU A 156 8.80 -7.69 -22.96
N ARG A 157 9.17 -6.98 -21.88
CA ARG A 157 10.56 -6.63 -21.56
C ARG A 157 11.43 -7.85 -21.28
N PHE A 158 10.86 -8.87 -20.63
CA PHE A 158 11.56 -10.07 -20.18
C PHE A 158 11.22 -11.32 -20.98
N ARG A 159 10.83 -11.19 -22.25
CA ARG A 159 10.48 -12.31 -23.13
C ARG A 159 11.57 -13.40 -23.19
N LYS A 160 12.87 -13.00 -23.16
CA LYS A 160 14.01 -13.92 -23.27
C LYS A 160 14.16 -14.87 -22.08
N ILE A 161 13.75 -14.44 -20.89
CA ILE A 161 13.80 -15.25 -19.65
C ILE A 161 12.42 -15.86 -19.28
N GLY A 162 11.45 -15.88 -20.20
CA GLY A 162 10.12 -16.37 -19.95
C GLY A 162 9.19 -15.28 -19.40
N GLY A 163 8.97 -14.23 -20.20
CA GLY A 163 8.28 -13.00 -19.84
C GLY A 163 6.96 -13.17 -19.06
N ILE A 164 6.13 -14.18 -19.43
CA ILE A 164 4.89 -14.48 -18.69
C ILE A 164 5.19 -14.91 -17.25
N SER A 165 6.23 -15.73 -17.04
CA SER A 165 6.63 -16.14 -15.69
C SER A 165 7.12 -14.95 -14.87
N ALA A 166 7.92 -14.06 -15.47
CA ALA A 166 8.39 -12.84 -14.84
C ALA A 166 7.22 -11.88 -14.50
N ALA A 167 6.27 -11.71 -15.42
CA ALA A 167 5.11 -10.85 -15.20
C ALA A 167 4.22 -11.36 -14.04
N ILE A 168 3.89 -12.65 -14.03
CA ILE A 168 3.03 -13.21 -12.97
C ILE A 168 3.70 -13.06 -11.58
N THR A 169 4.99 -13.38 -11.48
CA THR A 169 5.69 -13.30 -10.19
C THR A 169 5.92 -11.86 -9.73
N ALA A 170 6.10 -10.92 -10.63
CA ALA A 170 6.13 -9.50 -10.32
C ALA A 170 4.76 -9.01 -9.80
N ILE A 171 3.65 -9.37 -10.48
CA ILE A 171 2.30 -8.99 -10.02
C ILE A 171 1.97 -9.57 -8.65
N ILE A 172 2.35 -10.82 -8.36
CA ILE A 172 2.14 -11.41 -7.03
C ILE A 172 2.89 -10.60 -5.94
N ALA A 173 4.13 -10.19 -6.21
CA ALA A 173 4.87 -9.34 -5.30
C ALA A 173 4.23 -7.96 -5.11
N LEU A 174 3.73 -7.34 -6.19
CA LEU A 174 3.02 -6.06 -6.13
C LEU A 174 1.70 -6.14 -5.35
N ILE A 175 0.94 -7.23 -5.50
CA ILE A 175 -0.28 -7.47 -4.70
C ILE A 175 0.08 -7.61 -3.21
N HIS A 176 1.15 -8.34 -2.89
CA HIS A 176 1.65 -8.44 -1.51
C HIS A 176 1.95 -7.05 -0.93
N ASP A 177 2.66 -6.19 -1.67
CA ASP A 177 3.02 -4.84 -1.21
C ASP A 177 1.80 -3.96 -1.01
N ALA A 178 0.84 -4.04 -1.94
CA ALA A 178 -0.45 -3.35 -1.83
C ALA A 178 -1.25 -3.79 -0.59
N VAL A 179 -1.27 -5.09 -0.29
CA VAL A 179 -1.94 -5.63 0.90
C VAL A 179 -1.27 -5.15 2.19
N ILE A 180 0.05 -5.10 2.24
CA ILE A 180 0.78 -4.56 3.42
C ILE A 180 0.50 -3.07 3.58
N ALA A 181 0.52 -2.28 2.50
CA ALA A 181 0.19 -0.86 2.55
C ALA A 181 -1.27 -0.62 2.98
N TYR A 182 -2.22 -1.44 2.52
CA TYR A 182 -3.61 -1.40 2.99
C TYR A 182 -3.69 -1.64 4.52
N PHE A 183 -3.00 -2.64 5.04
CA PHE A 183 -2.98 -2.87 6.49
C PHE A 183 -2.28 -1.77 7.29
N ALA A 184 -1.35 -1.04 6.68
CA ALA A 184 -0.81 0.17 7.31
C ALA A 184 -1.90 1.24 7.53
N TYR A 185 -2.80 1.46 6.56
CA TYR A 185 -3.94 2.35 6.76
C TYR A 185 -4.82 1.91 7.93
N ILE A 186 -5.12 0.62 8.02
CA ILE A 186 -5.94 0.07 9.11
C ILE A 186 -5.25 0.23 10.46
N LEU A 187 -3.96 -0.11 10.53
CA LEU A 187 -3.17 -0.07 11.78
C LEU A 187 -3.07 1.34 12.35
N PHE A 188 -2.90 2.34 11.51
CA PHE A 188 -2.80 3.75 11.92
C PHE A 188 -4.15 4.48 11.96
N GLY A 189 -5.25 3.78 11.66
CA GLY A 189 -6.61 4.33 11.72
C GLY A 189 -6.93 5.36 10.63
N PHE A 190 -6.13 5.42 9.56
CA PHE A 190 -6.36 6.32 8.43
C PHE A 190 -7.55 5.86 7.57
N SER A 191 -8.30 6.83 7.04
CA SER A 191 -9.38 6.56 6.09
C SER A 191 -8.83 6.29 4.69
N LEU A 192 -9.49 5.37 3.97
CA LEU A 192 -9.18 5.09 2.57
C LEU A 192 -9.82 6.15 1.68
N GLY A 193 -9.02 6.98 1.06
CA GLY A 193 -9.42 8.07 0.17
C GLY A 193 -8.41 8.28 -0.96
N ASP A 194 -8.27 9.51 -1.43
CA ASP A 194 -7.36 9.87 -2.53
C ASP A 194 -5.91 9.50 -2.23
N ASN A 195 -5.46 9.76 -0.99
CA ASN A 195 -4.12 9.42 -0.53
C ASN A 195 -3.86 7.92 -0.61
N PHE A 196 -4.86 7.08 -0.32
CA PHE A 196 -4.74 5.64 -0.46
C PHE A 196 -4.44 5.23 -1.91
N ILE A 197 -5.18 5.78 -2.88
CA ILE A 197 -4.94 5.49 -4.30
C ILE A 197 -3.56 5.99 -4.75
N ALA A 198 -3.19 7.21 -4.32
CA ALA A 198 -1.88 7.79 -4.63
C ALA A 198 -0.73 6.92 -4.08
N VAL A 199 -0.84 6.44 -2.85
CA VAL A 199 0.12 5.51 -2.22
C VAL A 199 0.18 4.20 -2.99
N MET A 200 -0.97 3.58 -3.32
CA MET A 200 -1.02 2.32 -4.05
C MET A 200 -0.32 2.43 -5.42
N LEU A 201 -0.66 3.43 -6.22
CA LEU A 201 -0.04 3.65 -7.53
C LEU A 201 1.46 3.92 -7.42
N THR A 202 1.87 4.69 -6.40
CA THR A 202 3.29 5.00 -6.18
C THR A 202 4.07 3.75 -5.76
N ILE A 203 3.53 2.92 -4.86
CA ILE A 203 4.17 1.67 -4.43
C ILE A 203 4.28 0.70 -5.61
N LEU A 204 3.26 0.58 -6.46
CA LEU A 204 3.32 -0.26 -7.65
C LEU A 204 4.52 0.13 -8.54
N GLY A 205 4.70 1.42 -8.79
CA GLY A 205 5.83 1.92 -9.59
C GLY A 205 7.19 1.71 -8.91
N TYR A 206 7.26 2.01 -7.62
CA TYR A 206 8.48 1.92 -6.84
C TYR A 206 8.97 0.46 -6.68
N SER A 207 8.11 -0.44 -6.24
CA SER A 207 8.44 -1.86 -6.05
C SER A 207 8.79 -2.54 -7.38
N LEU A 208 8.07 -2.18 -8.45
CA LEU A 208 8.36 -2.69 -9.79
C LEU A 208 9.78 -2.34 -10.24
N ASN A 209 10.27 -1.13 -9.94
CA ASN A 209 11.63 -0.70 -10.32
C ASN A 209 12.69 -1.67 -9.78
N ASP A 210 12.62 -2.07 -8.52
CA ASP A 210 13.57 -3.01 -7.92
C ASP A 210 13.45 -4.41 -8.54
N THR A 211 12.23 -4.87 -8.80
CA THR A 211 11.98 -6.15 -9.47
C THR A 211 12.55 -6.17 -10.89
N ILE A 212 12.41 -5.07 -11.64
CA ILE A 212 12.99 -4.92 -13.00
C ILE A 212 14.51 -5.03 -12.95
N VAL A 213 15.16 -4.36 -11.99
CA VAL A 213 16.62 -4.40 -11.82
C VAL A 213 17.11 -5.83 -11.59
N ILE A 214 16.42 -6.60 -10.76
CA ILE A 214 16.74 -7.99 -10.48
C ILE A 214 16.53 -8.85 -11.74
N TYR A 215 15.42 -8.70 -12.45
CA TYR A 215 15.15 -9.49 -13.67
C TYR A 215 16.04 -9.12 -14.84
N ASP A 216 16.44 -7.86 -14.99
CA ASP A 216 17.47 -7.48 -15.96
C ASP A 216 18.80 -8.18 -15.67
N ARG A 217 19.16 -8.27 -14.38
CA ARG A 217 20.38 -8.96 -13.98
C ARG A 217 20.26 -10.48 -14.15
N VAL A 218 19.09 -11.06 -13.93
CA VAL A 218 18.82 -12.48 -14.24
C VAL A 218 19.01 -12.73 -15.72
N ARG A 219 18.45 -11.88 -16.58
CA ARG A 219 18.60 -11.98 -18.04
C ARG A 219 20.06 -11.90 -18.49
N GLU A 220 20.82 -10.97 -17.92
CA GLU A 220 22.24 -10.81 -18.23
C GLU A 220 23.07 -12.02 -17.80
N ASN A 221 22.83 -12.53 -16.58
CA ASN A 221 23.53 -13.69 -16.05
C ASN A 221 23.13 -15.00 -16.78
N GLU A 222 21.88 -15.13 -17.23
CA GLU A 222 21.44 -16.28 -18.03
C GLU A 222 22.21 -16.37 -19.34
N LEU A 223 22.40 -15.24 -20.01
CA LEU A 223 23.25 -15.15 -21.22
C LEU A 223 24.73 -15.39 -20.93
N LEU A 224 25.24 -14.86 -19.81
CA LEU A 224 26.64 -14.98 -19.43
C LEU A 224 27.06 -16.41 -19.10
N TYR A 225 26.20 -17.14 -18.42
CA TYR A 225 26.50 -18.52 -17.99
C TYR A 225 26.05 -19.58 -18.98
N ASP A 226 25.27 -19.26 -20.00
CA ASP A 226 24.88 -20.09 -21.15
C ASP A 226 24.64 -21.57 -20.80
N GLY A 227 23.70 -21.82 -19.87
CA GLY A 227 23.33 -23.18 -19.41
C GLY A 227 24.29 -23.85 -18.43
N GLN A 228 25.43 -23.22 -18.08
CA GLN A 228 26.41 -23.79 -17.12
C GLN A 228 25.90 -23.76 -15.68
N LYS A 229 24.90 -22.94 -15.38
CA LYS A 229 24.30 -22.78 -14.04
C LYS A 229 22.79 -23.04 -14.05
N SER A 230 22.30 -23.56 -12.94
CA SER A 230 20.88 -23.72 -12.74
C SER A 230 20.18 -22.35 -12.60
N ILE A 231 18.89 -22.28 -12.94
CA ILE A 231 18.09 -21.04 -12.77
C ILE A 231 18.12 -20.55 -11.31
N ARG A 232 18.20 -21.45 -10.34
CA ARG A 232 18.31 -21.15 -8.90
C ARG A 232 19.62 -20.41 -8.58
N GLU A 233 20.74 -20.87 -9.12
CA GLU A 233 22.05 -20.22 -8.94
C GLU A 233 22.09 -18.86 -9.65
N ILE A 234 21.55 -18.78 -10.86
CA ILE A 234 21.49 -17.53 -11.64
C ILE A 234 20.69 -16.48 -10.87
N VAL A 235 19.52 -16.82 -10.35
CA VAL A 235 18.68 -15.88 -9.58
C VAL A 235 19.36 -15.45 -8.28
N ASN A 236 19.97 -16.36 -7.52
CA ASN A 236 20.69 -16.02 -6.29
C ASN A 236 21.88 -15.08 -6.56
N ILE A 237 22.64 -15.33 -7.63
CA ILE A 237 23.74 -14.44 -8.09
C ILE A 237 23.18 -13.06 -8.45
N SER A 238 22.11 -13.02 -9.22
CA SER A 238 21.49 -11.78 -9.70
C SER A 238 20.95 -10.91 -8.57
N ILE A 239 20.25 -11.53 -7.61
CA ILE A 239 19.79 -10.83 -6.41
C ILE A 239 20.99 -10.29 -5.62
N THR A 240 22.02 -11.12 -5.38
CA THR A 240 23.22 -10.70 -4.63
C THR A 240 23.92 -9.52 -5.29
N GLN A 241 24.02 -9.52 -6.63
CA GLN A 241 24.65 -8.43 -7.39
C GLN A 241 23.84 -7.14 -7.38
N SER A 242 22.50 -7.23 -7.36
CA SER A 242 21.57 -6.10 -7.35
C SER A 242 21.31 -5.57 -5.94
N PHE A 243 21.54 -6.40 -4.90
CA PHE A 243 21.13 -6.15 -3.52
C PHE A 243 21.61 -4.80 -2.97
N LYS A 244 22.88 -4.45 -3.19
CA LYS A 244 23.43 -3.18 -2.71
C LYS A 244 22.70 -1.98 -3.31
N ARG A 245 22.38 -2.03 -4.61
CA ARG A 245 21.65 -0.95 -5.30
C ARG A 245 20.23 -0.82 -4.76
N THR A 246 19.48 -1.92 -4.71
CA THR A 246 18.12 -1.95 -4.16
C THR A 246 18.11 -1.43 -2.72
N LEU A 247 19.01 -1.88 -1.86
CA LEU A 247 19.08 -1.43 -0.48
C LEU A 247 19.36 0.07 -0.35
N ILE A 248 20.33 0.60 -1.11
CA ILE A 248 20.66 2.04 -1.07
C ILE A 248 19.48 2.88 -1.56
N THR A 249 18.84 2.52 -2.68
CA THR A 249 17.68 3.26 -3.21
C THR A 249 16.52 3.26 -2.24
N SER A 250 16.27 2.12 -1.59
CA SER A 250 15.18 2.00 -0.61
C SER A 250 15.46 2.79 0.66
N ILE A 251 16.67 2.74 1.19
CA ILE A 251 17.05 3.54 2.37
C ILE A 251 16.96 5.04 2.07
N THR A 252 17.48 5.49 0.92
CA THR A 252 17.44 6.92 0.58
C THR A 252 16.00 7.43 0.43
N THR A 253 15.14 6.66 -0.22
CA THR A 253 13.72 7.03 -0.38
C THR A 253 12.98 6.96 0.95
N PHE A 254 13.23 5.93 1.76
CA PHE A 254 12.66 5.80 3.11
C PHE A 254 13.03 7.00 4.00
N VAL A 255 14.30 7.41 4.00
CA VAL A 255 14.77 8.60 4.73
C VAL A 255 14.07 9.85 4.24
N ALA A 256 13.94 10.04 2.91
CA ALA A 256 13.27 11.21 2.35
C ALA A 256 11.80 11.29 2.78
N ILE A 257 11.06 10.17 2.70
CA ILE A 257 9.65 10.12 3.15
C ILE A 257 9.55 10.28 4.68
N THR A 258 10.50 9.72 5.44
CA THR A 258 10.54 9.90 6.90
C THR A 258 10.72 11.37 7.29
N CYS A 259 11.55 12.13 6.56
CA CYS A 259 11.67 13.58 6.78
C CYS A 259 10.33 14.30 6.56
N VAL A 260 9.60 13.95 5.49
CA VAL A 260 8.25 14.48 5.24
C VAL A 260 7.30 14.09 6.36
N THR A 261 7.33 12.84 6.81
CA THR A 261 6.48 12.35 7.92
C THR A 261 6.75 13.11 9.22
N VAL A 262 8.02 13.35 9.57
CA VAL A 262 8.40 14.09 10.78
C VAL A 262 7.90 15.53 10.71
N VAL A 263 8.11 16.21 9.60
CA VAL A 263 7.61 17.60 9.42
C VAL A 263 6.09 17.62 9.50
N ALA A 264 5.40 16.70 8.82
CA ALA A 264 3.95 16.61 8.87
C ALA A 264 3.41 16.32 10.28
N ALA A 265 4.09 15.47 11.05
CA ALA A 265 3.73 15.17 12.42
C ALA A 265 3.89 16.40 13.34
N ILE A 266 4.98 17.15 13.18
CA ILE A 266 5.23 18.38 13.94
C ILE A 266 4.20 19.48 13.58
N SER A 267 3.81 19.55 12.31
CA SER A 267 2.85 20.56 11.82
C SER A 267 1.38 20.14 11.91
N GLY A 268 1.06 18.94 12.46
CA GLY A 268 -0.32 18.44 12.59
C GLY A 268 -1.03 18.20 11.25
N LEU A 269 -0.27 17.92 10.17
CA LEU A 269 -0.80 17.76 8.82
C LEU A 269 -1.25 16.33 8.56
N GLU A 270 -2.44 15.96 9.05
CA GLU A 270 -2.99 14.60 8.99
C GLU A 270 -3.07 14.06 7.53
N SER A 271 -3.43 14.90 6.57
CA SER A 271 -3.49 14.52 5.17
C SER A 271 -2.14 14.05 4.62
N ILE A 272 -1.03 14.68 5.05
CA ILE A 272 0.32 14.28 4.65
C ILE A 272 0.74 13.02 5.42
N LEU A 273 0.35 12.87 6.69
CA LEU A 273 0.63 11.67 7.48
C LEU A 273 -0.05 10.45 6.90
N SER A 274 -1.31 10.58 6.48
CA SER A 274 -2.07 9.48 5.84
C SER A 274 -1.49 9.04 4.49
N PHE A 275 -0.68 9.87 3.84
CA PHE A 275 0.11 9.50 2.67
C PHE A 275 1.49 8.92 3.06
N SER A 276 2.25 9.64 3.89
CA SER A 276 3.68 9.39 4.10
C SER A 276 3.97 8.16 4.97
N ILE A 277 3.15 7.86 5.98
CA ILE A 277 3.34 6.68 6.84
C ILE A 277 3.09 5.38 6.05
N PRO A 278 1.94 5.17 5.39
CA PRO A 278 1.71 3.97 4.59
C PRO A 278 2.69 3.86 3.42
N MET A 279 3.10 4.98 2.82
CA MET A 279 4.12 5.01 1.78
C MET A 279 5.47 4.51 2.28
N SER A 280 5.91 4.94 3.48
CA SER A 280 7.16 4.47 4.10
C SER A 280 7.16 2.95 4.32
N ILE A 281 6.05 2.41 4.81
CA ILE A 281 5.85 0.97 5.01
C ILE A 281 5.84 0.24 3.66
N GLY A 282 5.18 0.81 2.65
CA GLY A 282 5.14 0.26 1.30
C GLY A 282 6.49 0.21 0.61
N ILE A 283 7.37 1.20 0.80
CA ILE A 283 8.76 1.19 0.31
C ILE A 283 9.54 0.01 0.91
N VAL A 284 9.45 -0.18 2.21
CA VAL A 284 10.11 -1.31 2.92
C VAL A 284 9.56 -2.64 2.42
N ALA A 285 8.24 -2.76 2.30
CA ALA A 285 7.57 -3.96 1.79
C ALA A 285 8.00 -4.27 0.36
N GLY A 286 8.05 -3.27 -0.54
CA GLY A 286 8.45 -3.42 -1.94
C GLY A 286 9.89 -3.87 -2.13
N SER A 287 10.81 -3.32 -1.33
CA SER A 287 12.21 -3.77 -1.34
C SER A 287 12.35 -5.20 -0.87
N TYR A 288 11.63 -5.56 0.19
CA TYR A 288 11.58 -6.90 0.72
C TYR A 288 10.97 -7.88 -0.28
N SER A 289 9.83 -7.56 -0.87
CA SER A 289 9.12 -8.45 -1.80
C SER A 289 9.90 -8.70 -3.08
N SER A 290 10.56 -7.69 -3.64
CA SER A 290 11.39 -7.82 -4.84
C SER A 290 12.54 -8.79 -4.64
N VAL A 291 13.22 -8.75 -3.49
CA VAL A 291 14.37 -9.61 -3.16
C VAL A 291 13.93 -10.99 -2.66
N CYS A 292 12.98 -11.04 -1.73
CA CYS A 292 12.65 -12.21 -0.95
C CYS A 292 11.46 -13.01 -1.50
N ILE A 293 10.61 -12.38 -2.33
CA ILE A 293 9.40 -13.01 -2.89
C ILE A 293 9.51 -13.15 -4.41
N ALA A 294 9.62 -12.07 -5.17
CA ALA A 294 9.56 -12.09 -6.63
C ALA A 294 10.63 -12.99 -7.25
N GLY A 295 11.91 -12.81 -6.85
CA GLY A 295 13.02 -13.60 -7.37
C GLY A 295 12.89 -15.10 -7.07
N PRO A 296 12.75 -15.52 -5.80
CA PRO A 296 12.55 -16.94 -5.47
C PRO A 296 11.28 -17.54 -6.09
N LEU A 297 10.17 -16.81 -6.12
CA LEU A 297 8.92 -17.27 -6.73
C LEU A 297 9.10 -17.54 -8.22
N TYR A 298 9.86 -16.68 -8.92
CA TYR A 298 10.21 -16.87 -10.32
C TYR A 298 10.98 -18.19 -10.54
N VAL A 299 11.89 -18.57 -9.64
CA VAL A 299 12.59 -19.88 -9.71
C VAL A 299 11.60 -21.03 -9.59
N PHE A 300 10.75 -21.02 -8.55
CA PHE A 300 9.78 -22.10 -8.33
C PHE A 300 8.78 -22.22 -9.48
N TRP A 301 8.36 -21.12 -10.05
CA TRP A 301 7.44 -21.10 -11.20
C TRP A 301 8.09 -21.76 -12.43
N ASN A 302 9.35 -21.43 -12.73
CA ASN A 302 10.06 -22.02 -13.86
C ASN A 302 10.39 -23.51 -13.63
N GLU A 303 10.78 -23.92 -12.41
CA GLU A 303 10.96 -25.32 -12.05
C GLU A 303 9.66 -26.14 -12.20
N PHE A 304 8.53 -25.55 -11.79
CA PHE A 304 7.21 -26.17 -11.96
C PHE A 304 6.83 -26.36 -13.45
N LYS A 305 7.06 -25.33 -14.26
CA LYS A 305 6.86 -25.42 -15.73
C LYS A 305 7.73 -26.51 -16.36
N ALA A 306 9.01 -26.56 -16.00
CA ALA A 306 9.94 -27.56 -16.53
C ALA A 306 9.50 -29.00 -16.19
N LYS A 307 9.00 -29.22 -14.96
CA LYS A 307 8.45 -30.52 -14.54
C LYS A 307 7.21 -30.92 -15.34
N ARG A 308 6.30 -29.97 -15.64
CA ARG A 308 5.11 -30.23 -16.47
C ARG A 308 5.48 -30.65 -17.89
N VAL A 309 6.40 -29.93 -18.53
CA VAL A 309 6.86 -30.23 -19.89
C VAL A 309 7.53 -31.61 -19.96
N LYS A 310 8.32 -32.00 -18.94
CA LYS A 310 8.91 -33.34 -18.88
C LYS A 310 7.87 -34.44 -18.69
N LYS A 311 6.77 -34.17 -18.00
CA LYS A 311 5.68 -35.16 -17.77
C LYS A 311 4.82 -35.40 -19.02
N THR A 312 4.65 -34.38 -19.87
CA THR A 312 3.93 -34.48 -21.16
C THR A 312 4.77 -35.08 -22.28
N LYS A 313 6.11 -35.10 -22.13
CA LYS A 313 7.04 -35.67 -23.13
C LYS A 313 7.49 -37.11 -22.82
N LYS A 314 6.91 -37.82 -21.83
CA LYS A 314 7.14 -39.27 -21.71
C LYS A 314 6.44 -39.96 -22.86
N PRO A 315 7.18 -40.63 -23.78
CA PRO A 315 6.55 -41.42 -24.85
C PRO A 315 5.89 -42.65 -24.22
N ASP A 316 4.65 -42.92 -24.62
CA ASP A 316 4.04 -44.23 -24.48
C ASP A 316 4.78 -45.27 -25.38
N TYR A 317 5.98 -45.63 -24.99
CA TYR A 317 6.68 -46.74 -25.59
C TYR A 317 6.73 -47.90 -24.57
N VAL A 318 5.60 -48.54 -24.35
CA VAL A 318 5.58 -49.95 -24.04
C VAL A 318 4.95 -50.66 -25.22
N GLY A 319 5.77 -50.83 -26.26
CA GLY A 319 5.42 -51.67 -27.40
C GLY A 319 5.32 -53.10 -26.94
N LYS A 320 4.13 -53.65 -27.07
CA LYS A 320 3.90 -55.10 -27.10
C LYS A 320 4.79 -55.69 -28.19
N ARG A 321 5.79 -56.46 -27.82
CA ARG A 321 6.32 -57.52 -28.69
C ARG A 321 5.66 -58.83 -28.27
N LYS A 322 4.85 -59.34 -29.18
CA LYS A 322 4.50 -60.76 -29.28
C LYS A 322 5.64 -61.47 -29.94
#